data_bb7083bce145bc3c9b36d749441df8d4
#
_entry.id   bb7083bce145bc3c9b36d749441df8d4
#
_cell.length_a   1.000
_cell.length_b   1.000
_cell.length_c   1.000
_cell.angle_alpha   90.00
_cell.angle_beta   90.00
_cell.angle_gamma   90.00
#
_symmetry.space_group_name_H-M   'P 1'
#
loop_
_entity.id
_entity.type
_entity.pdbx_description
1 polymer ?
#
loop_
_entity_poly.entity_id
_entity_poly.type
_entity_poly.pdbx_seq_one_letter_code
_entity_poly.pdbx_strand_id
1 'polypeptide(L)'
;MKRRILLVDDDVAVLLTLKAVLELHGFEVDTAGSSVEAFARLESGVYQMVISDLRMETEEAGLEVIRTARRQAYDPATALLTAYPPSGEHWGGEDWGGANSDSLLIKPLGTGELLRQVEALLIRRADKQLRQCDSVSKAQDARRRAG
;
A
#
# COMPACT_ATOMS: atom_id res chain seq x y z
N MET A 1 -14.09 -3.25 13.10
CA MET A 1 -14.04 -2.73 11.72
C MET A 1 -13.09 -3.55 10.88
N LYS A 2 -13.53 -3.94 9.69
CA LYS A 2 -12.65 -4.64 8.76
C LYS A 2 -11.65 -3.67 8.14
N ARG A 3 -10.41 -4.09 8.00
CA ARG A 3 -9.39 -3.32 7.28
C ARG A 3 -9.66 -3.42 5.78
N ARG A 4 -9.59 -2.30 5.09
CA ARG A 4 -9.85 -2.23 3.64
C ARG A 4 -8.54 -2.18 2.89
N ILE A 5 -8.45 -3.02 1.85
CA ILE A 5 -7.29 -3.12 0.97
C ILE A 5 -7.75 -2.86 -0.47
N LEU A 6 -6.99 -2.04 -1.19
CA LEU A 6 -7.17 -1.86 -2.62
C LEU A 6 -6.12 -2.70 -3.35
N LEU A 7 -6.57 -3.60 -4.22
CA LEU A 7 -5.71 -4.39 -5.11
C LEU A 7 -5.79 -3.84 -6.52
N VAL A 8 -4.65 -3.55 -7.13
CA VAL A 8 -4.56 -3.02 -8.48
C VAL A 8 -3.68 -3.92 -9.34
N ASP A 9 -4.27 -4.53 -10.36
CA ASP A 9 -3.56 -5.39 -11.31
C ASP A 9 -4.40 -5.50 -12.58
N ASP A 10 -3.77 -5.54 -13.74
CA ASP A 10 -4.47 -5.74 -15.01
C ASP A 10 -4.82 -7.22 -15.27
N ASP A 11 -4.26 -8.13 -14.48
CA ASP A 11 -4.57 -9.56 -14.55
C ASP A 11 -5.74 -9.90 -13.63
N VAL A 12 -6.90 -10.17 -14.19
CA VAL A 12 -8.13 -10.48 -13.45
C VAL A 12 -7.96 -11.74 -12.58
N ALA A 13 -7.22 -12.74 -13.07
CA ALA A 13 -6.98 -13.96 -12.30
C ALA A 13 -6.20 -13.69 -11.02
N VAL A 14 -5.19 -12.83 -11.10
CA VAL A 14 -4.41 -12.40 -9.91
C VAL A 14 -5.31 -11.64 -8.95
N LEU A 15 -6.10 -10.69 -9.42
CA LEU A 15 -7.03 -9.92 -8.58
C LEU A 15 -8.00 -10.83 -7.82
N LEU A 16 -8.62 -11.77 -8.52
CA LEU A 16 -9.60 -12.67 -7.92
C LEU A 16 -8.96 -13.60 -6.89
N THR A 17 -7.78 -14.10 -7.18
CA THR A 17 -7.06 -15.00 -6.27
C THR A 17 -6.64 -14.27 -4.98
N LEU A 18 -6.02 -13.12 -5.11
CA LEU A 18 -5.57 -12.35 -3.95
C LEU A 18 -6.75 -11.82 -3.13
N LYS A 19 -7.80 -11.38 -3.80
CA LYS A 19 -9.03 -10.94 -3.15
C LYS A 19 -9.63 -12.05 -2.29
N ALA A 20 -9.77 -13.25 -2.87
CA ALA A 20 -10.33 -14.40 -2.15
C ALA A 20 -9.53 -14.73 -0.90
N VAL A 21 -8.21 -14.76 -1.00
CA VAL A 21 -7.33 -15.05 0.13
C VAL A 21 -7.48 -14.01 1.24
N LEU A 22 -7.45 -12.74 0.89
CA LEU A 22 -7.53 -11.65 1.86
C LEU A 22 -8.91 -11.59 2.53
N GLU A 23 -9.98 -11.77 1.76
CA GLU A 23 -11.34 -11.80 2.32
C GLU A 23 -11.57 -12.97 3.28
N LEU A 24 -10.99 -14.14 3.01
CA LEU A 24 -11.02 -15.27 3.92
C LEU A 24 -10.37 -14.96 5.28
N HIS A 25 -9.43 -14.03 5.31
CA HIS A 25 -8.73 -13.63 6.53
C HIS A 25 -9.28 -12.35 7.15
N GLY A 26 -10.49 -11.95 6.76
CA GLY A 26 -11.21 -10.87 7.41
C GLY A 26 -10.96 -9.48 6.86
N PHE A 27 -10.26 -9.35 5.73
CA PHE A 27 -10.07 -8.07 5.08
C PHE A 27 -11.24 -7.76 4.13
N GLU A 28 -11.53 -6.48 3.94
CA GLU A 28 -12.44 -6.00 2.93
C GLU A 28 -11.61 -5.54 1.74
N VAL A 29 -11.89 -6.06 0.54
CA VAL A 29 -11.03 -5.86 -0.62
C VAL A 29 -11.81 -5.25 -1.78
N ASP A 30 -11.33 -4.10 -2.28
CA ASP A 30 -11.74 -3.54 -3.55
C ASP A 30 -10.66 -3.82 -4.59
N THR A 31 -11.04 -3.92 -5.85
CA THR A 31 -10.12 -4.19 -6.94
C THR A 31 -10.18 -3.10 -8.01
N ALA A 32 -9.07 -2.90 -8.71
CA ALA A 32 -8.98 -2.02 -9.86
C ALA A 32 -8.12 -2.68 -10.93
N GLY A 33 -8.57 -2.64 -12.18
CA GLY A 33 -7.88 -3.25 -13.32
C GLY A 33 -6.95 -2.32 -14.07
N SER A 34 -6.84 -1.07 -13.65
CA SER A 34 -6.00 -0.06 -14.30
C SER A 34 -5.66 1.05 -13.31
N SER A 35 -4.68 1.89 -13.67
CA SER A 35 -4.33 3.04 -12.84
C SER A 35 -5.49 4.05 -12.74
N VAL A 36 -6.21 4.29 -13.82
CA VAL A 36 -7.35 5.22 -13.83
C VAL A 36 -8.44 4.76 -12.88
N GLU A 37 -8.77 3.48 -12.91
CA GLU A 37 -9.75 2.89 -11.99
C GLU A 37 -9.25 2.97 -10.54
N ALA A 38 -7.96 2.72 -10.32
CA ALA A 38 -7.34 2.84 -9.01
C ALA A 38 -7.43 4.26 -8.46
N PHE A 39 -7.19 5.28 -9.27
CA PHE A 39 -7.30 6.67 -8.86
C PHE A 39 -8.71 7.01 -8.40
N ALA A 40 -9.72 6.55 -9.15
CA ALA A 40 -11.12 6.76 -8.76
C ALA A 40 -11.44 6.09 -7.42
N ARG A 41 -10.94 4.88 -7.20
CA ARG A 41 -11.12 4.17 -5.93
C ARG A 41 -10.45 4.89 -4.77
N LEU A 42 -9.22 5.37 -4.97
CA LEU A 42 -8.46 6.08 -3.94
C LEU A 42 -9.14 7.38 -3.51
N GLU A 43 -9.75 8.08 -4.43
CA GLU A 43 -10.48 9.33 -4.12
C GLU A 43 -11.82 9.09 -3.44
N SER A 44 -12.50 7.99 -3.76
CA SER A 44 -13.84 7.71 -3.25
C SER A 44 -13.88 6.86 -1.98
N GLY A 45 -12.79 6.19 -1.65
CA GLY A 45 -12.72 5.28 -0.49
C GLY A 45 -11.60 5.64 0.48
N VAL A 46 -11.56 4.90 1.59
CA VAL A 46 -10.49 4.98 2.58
C VAL A 46 -9.88 3.59 2.72
N TYR A 47 -8.59 3.46 2.50
CA TYR A 47 -7.90 2.19 2.53
C TYR A 47 -6.76 2.20 3.54
N GLN A 48 -6.62 1.11 4.27
CA GLN A 48 -5.49 0.90 5.16
C GLN A 48 -4.26 0.42 4.41
N MET A 49 -4.45 -0.20 3.24
CA MET A 49 -3.36 -0.68 2.40
C MET A 49 -3.72 -0.62 0.92
N VAL A 50 -2.71 -0.35 0.10
CA VAL A 50 -2.82 -0.38 -1.36
C VAL A 50 -1.72 -1.28 -1.90
N ILE A 51 -2.10 -2.29 -2.66
CA ILE A 51 -1.18 -3.20 -3.34
C ILE A 51 -1.39 -3.02 -4.84
N SER A 52 -0.35 -2.63 -5.56
CA SER A 52 -0.43 -2.40 -7.00
C SER A 52 0.62 -3.18 -7.76
N ASP A 53 0.21 -3.77 -8.89
CA ASP A 53 1.16 -4.28 -9.88
C ASP A 53 2.00 -3.10 -10.38
N LEU A 54 3.29 -3.34 -10.58
CA LEU A 54 4.22 -2.31 -11.05
C LEU A 54 3.95 -1.93 -12.50
N ARG A 55 3.71 -2.92 -13.34
CA ARG A 55 3.49 -2.73 -14.79
C ARG A 55 2.07 -3.12 -15.16
N MET A 56 1.34 -2.18 -15.71
CA MET A 56 -0.02 -2.38 -16.20
C MET A 56 -0.14 -1.82 -17.61
N GLU A 57 -0.99 -0.84 -17.85
CA GLU A 57 -1.13 -0.19 -19.16
C GLU A 57 0.13 0.56 -19.59
N THR A 58 0.96 0.98 -18.65
CA THR A 58 2.31 1.52 -18.88
C THR A 58 3.30 0.90 -17.91
N GLU A 59 4.60 1.06 -18.18
CA GLU A 59 5.65 0.55 -17.28
C GLU A 59 5.66 1.23 -15.92
N GLU A 60 5.11 2.43 -15.82
CA GLU A 60 5.11 3.24 -14.61
C GLU A 60 3.73 3.34 -13.93
N ALA A 61 2.72 2.67 -14.46
CA ALA A 61 1.35 2.79 -13.96
C ALA A 61 1.26 2.47 -12.46
N GLY A 62 1.91 1.41 -12.02
CA GLY A 62 1.93 1.03 -10.60
C GLY A 62 2.58 2.07 -9.70
N LEU A 63 3.66 2.70 -10.17
CA LEU A 63 4.32 3.77 -9.43
C LEU A 63 3.40 4.99 -9.26
N GLU A 64 2.64 5.33 -10.29
CA GLU A 64 1.67 6.43 -10.22
C GLU A 64 0.55 6.14 -9.23
N VAL A 65 0.08 4.89 -9.17
CA VAL A 65 -0.91 4.45 -8.18
C VAL A 65 -0.36 4.64 -6.77
N ILE A 66 0.87 4.21 -6.52
CA ILE A 66 1.51 4.36 -5.20
C ILE A 66 1.69 5.83 -4.83
N ARG A 67 2.14 6.66 -5.76
CA ARG A 67 2.26 8.11 -5.51
C ARG A 67 0.94 8.73 -5.13
N THR A 68 -0.13 8.38 -5.86
CA THR A 68 -1.47 8.88 -5.59
C THR A 68 -1.98 8.39 -4.23
N ALA A 69 -1.74 7.14 -3.90
CA ALA A 69 -2.10 6.58 -2.59
C ALA A 69 -1.42 7.33 -1.45
N ARG A 70 -0.14 7.65 -1.59
CA ARG A 70 0.61 8.35 -0.54
C ARG A 70 0.19 9.81 -0.36
N ARG A 71 -0.49 10.40 -1.32
CA ARG A 71 -1.05 11.76 -1.20
C ARG A 71 -2.38 11.79 -0.45
N GLN A 72 -3.00 10.64 -0.24
CA GLN A 72 -4.28 10.58 0.46
C GLN A 72 -4.11 10.89 1.95
N ALA A 73 -5.06 11.64 2.52
CA ALA A 73 -5.01 12.02 3.92
C ALA A 73 -5.04 10.83 4.87
N TYR A 74 -5.65 9.73 4.45
CA TYR A 74 -5.70 8.51 5.25
C TYR A 74 -4.40 7.69 5.25
N ASP A 75 -3.42 8.08 4.46
CA ASP A 75 -2.02 7.60 4.48
C ASP A 75 -1.91 6.06 4.55
N PRO A 76 -2.31 5.35 3.49
CA PRO A 76 -2.32 3.89 3.51
C PRO A 76 -0.91 3.30 3.46
N ALA A 77 -0.74 2.08 3.98
CA ALA A 77 0.45 1.29 3.70
C ALA A 77 0.46 0.94 2.20
N THR A 78 1.62 0.89 1.59
CA THR A 78 1.74 0.65 0.15
C THR A 78 2.69 -0.50 -0.15
N ALA A 79 2.36 -1.29 -1.18
CA ALA A 79 3.20 -2.37 -1.67
C ALA A 79 3.13 -2.43 -3.19
N LEU A 80 4.28 -2.61 -3.82
CA LEU A 80 4.37 -2.90 -5.26
C LEU A 80 4.51 -4.40 -5.47
N LEU A 81 3.81 -4.92 -6.46
CA LEU A 81 3.82 -6.33 -6.84
C LEU A 81 4.42 -6.45 -8.24
N THR A 82 5.42 -7.30 -8.44
CA THR A 82 6.06 -7.47 -9.74
C THR A 82 6.54 -8.88 -9.97
N ALA A 83 6.42 -9.35 -11.22
CA ALA A 83 6.98 -10.64 -11.66
C ALA A 83 8.48 -10.54 -11.97
N TYR A 84 8.93 -9.37 -12.36
CA TYR A 84 10.31 -9.12 -12.78
C TYR A 84 10.86 -7.93 -12.01
N PRO A 85 11.48 -8.18 -10.84
CA PRO A 85 12.12 -7.09 -10.12
C PRO A 85 13.23 -6.48 -11.00
N PRO A 86 13.32 -5.15 -11.09
CA PRO A 86 14.43 -4.54 -11.82
C PRO A 86 15.76 -5.04 -11.29
N SER A 87 16.64 -5.48 -12.17
CA SER A 87 17.98 -5.87 -11.82
C SER A 87 18.81 -4.61 -11.61
N GLY A 88 19.41 -4.44 -10.45
CA GLY A 88 20.30 -3.31 -10.21
C GLY A 88 20.46 -2.97 -8.74
N GLU A 89 21.47 -2.20 -8.46
CA GLU A 89 21.90 -1.83 -7.12
C GLU A 89 20.91 -0.90 -6.39
N HIS A 90 19.80 -0.54 -7.06
CA HIS A 90 18.84 0.44 -6.55
C HIS A 90 17.62 -0.16 -5.85
N TRP A 91 17.59 -1.49 -5.67
CA TRP A 91 16.56 -2.15 -4.89
C TRP A 91 16.76 -1.88 -3.41
N GLY A 92 15.76 -1.30 -2.78
CA GLY A 92 15.88 -0.88 -1.40
C GLY A 92 16.41 0.53 -1.24
N GLY A 93 16.72 1.21 -2.33
CA GLY A 93 16.98 2.63 -2.31
C GLY A 93 15.72 3.42 -2.00
N GLU A 94 15.90 4.57 -1.39
CA GLU A 94 14.82 5.40 -0.89
C GLU A 94 13.89 5.95 -1.97
N ASP A 95 14.23 5.80 -3.24
CA ASP A 95 13.51 6.47 -4.31
C ASP A 95 13.30 5.60 -5.55
N TRP A 96 12.24 4.84 -5.54
CA TRP A 96 11.70 4.14 -6.69
C TRP A 96 10.95 5.12 -7.58
N GLY A 97 11.66 5.82 -8.45
CA GLY A 97 11.03 6.82 -9.29
C GLY A 97 10.20 7.84 -8.52
N GLY A 98 10.54 8.12 -7.27
CA GLY A 98 9.80 9.01 -6.40
C GLY A 98 8.52 8.44 -5.81
N ALA A 99 8.30 7.13 -5.91
CA ALA A 99 7.07 6.52 -5.41
C ALA A 99 7.14 6.06 -3.96
N ASN A 100 8.32 5.76 -3.44
CA ASN A 100 8.54 5.36 -2.03
C ASN A 100 7.52 4.36 -1.50
N SER A 101 7.38 3.21 -2.18
CA SER A 101 6.54 2.13 -1.68
C SER A 101 7.13 1.55 -0.40
N ASP A 102 6.26 1.20 0.56
CA ASP A 102 6.68 0.60 1.82
C ASP A 102 7.27 -0.79 1.65
N SER A 103 6.88 -1.51 0.60
CA SER A 103 7.37 -2.87 0.35
C SER A 103 7.31 -3.22 -1.13
N LEU A 104 8.08 -4.22 -1.48
CA LEU A 104 8.06 -4.85 -2.79
C LEU A 104 7.74 -6.33 -2.63
N LEU A 105 6.74 -6.78 -3.37
CA LEU A 105 6.32 -8.19 -3.38
C LEU A 105 6.63 -8.77 -4.76
N ILE A 106 7.17 -9.98 -4.80
CA ILE A 106 7.59 -10.63 -6.04
C ILE A 106 6.62 -11.76 -6.39
N LYS A 107 6.09 -11.73 -7.60
CA LYS A 107 5.23 -12.82 -8.12
C LYS A 107 6.09 -14.03 -8.53
N PRO A 108 5.60 -15.27 -8.44
CA PRO A 108 4.33 -15.66 -7.83
C PRO A 108 4.40 -15.59 -6.30
N LEU A 109 3.36 -15.06 -5.68
CA LEU A 109 3.31 -14.87 -4.24
C LEU A 109 2.42 -15.96 -3.62
N GLY A 110 2.98 -16.75 -2.72
CA GLY A 110 2.21 -17.75 -1.98
C GLY A 110 1.23 -17.09 -1.02
N THR A 111 0.14 -17.75 -0.72
CA THR A 111 -0.92 -17.21 0.15
C THR A 111 -0.40 -16.87 1.55
N GLY A 112 0.40 -17.74 2.14
CA GLY A 112 0.99 -17.50 3.45
C GLY A 112 1.96 -16.33 3.46
N GLU A 113 2.76 -16.18 2.40
CA GLU A 113 3.70 -15.07 2.25
C GLU A 113 2.95 -13.74 2.10
N LEU A 114 1.90 -13.71 1.28
CA LEU A 114 1.06 -12.53 1.10
C LEU A 114 0.51 -12.07 2.45
N LEU A 115 -0.09 -12.96 3.22
CA LEU A 115 -0.70 -12.64 4.51
C LEU A 115 0.33 -12.12 5.50
N ARG A 116 1.51 -12.73 5.57
CA ARG A 116 2.59 -12.27 6.45
C ARG A 116 3.05 -10.87 6.10
N GLN A 117 3.21 -10.58 4.81
CA GLN A 117 3.64 -9.25 4.35
C GLN A 117 2.57 -8.19 4.60
N VAL A 118 1.30 -8.51 4.32
CA VAL A 118 0.19 -7.60 4.57
C VAL A 118 0.11 -7.25 6.06
N GLU A 119 0.12 -8.24 6.93
CA GLU A 119 0.04 -8.02 8.38
C GLU A 119 1.23 -7.23 8.90
N ALA A 120 2.44 -7.56 8.45
CA ALA A 120 3.66 -6.85 8.85
C ALA A 120 3.63 -5.38 8.44
N LEU A 121 3.15 -5.08 7.23
CA LEU A 121 3.05 -3.71 6.73
C LEU A 121 1.99 -2.92 7.50
N LEU A 122 0.85 -3.52 7.80
CA LEU A 122 -0.21 -2.86 8.57
C LEU A 122 0.24 -2.58 10.01
N ILE A 123 0.96 -3.49 10.63
CA ILE A 123 1.52 -3.29 11.98
C ILE A 123 2.53 -2.16 11.97
N ARG A 124 3.46 -2.14 11.04
CA ARG A 124 4.45 -1.06 10.92
C ARG A 124 3.79 0.29 10.69
N ARG A 125 2.74 0.33 9.89
CA ARG A 125 2.02 1.56 9.60
C ARG A 125 1.30 2.09 10.83
N ALA A 126 0.61 1.23 11.56
CA ALA A 126 -0.07 1.58 12.80
C ALA A 126 0.92 2.10 13.84
N ASP A 127 2.07 1.46 13.99
CA ASP A 127 3.12 1.87 14.91
C ASP A 127 3.68 3.25 14.55
N LYS A 128 3.93 3.50 13.27
CA LYS A 128 4.38 4.81 12.79
C LYS A 128 3.35 5.91 13.07
N GLN A 129 2.08 5.64 12.85
CA GLN A 129 1.00 6.58 13.13
C GLN A 129 0.89 6.90 14.62
N LEU A 130 1.03 5.91 15.48
CA LEU A 130 1.04 6.10 16.93
C LEU A 130 2.22 6.97 17.37
N ARG A 131 3.40 6.74 16.83
CA ARG A 131 4.59 7.56 17.15
C ARG A 131 4.41 9.01 16.72
N GLN A 132 3.79 9.26 15.58
CA GLN A 132 3.48 10.61 15.12
C GLN A 132 2.46 11.30 16.05
N CYS A 133 1.44 10.58 16.49
CA CYS A 133 0.47 11.09 17.46
C CYS A 133 1.14 11.45 18.79
N ASP A 134 2.00 10.61 19.32
CA ASP A 134 2.75 10.86 20.56
C ASP A 134 3.63 12.10 20.44
N SER A 135 4.33 12.25 19.33
CA SER A 135 5.18 13.43 19.09
C SER A 135 4.37 14.73 19.07
N VAL A 136 3.22 14.72 18.40
CA VAL A 136 2.32 15.89 18.34
C VAL A 136 1.76 16.21 19.73
N SER A 137 1.33 15.20 20.48
CA SER A 137 0.80 15.36 21.83
C SER A 137 1.84 15.97 22.77
N LYS A 138 3.08 15.49 22.75
CA LYS A 138 4.18 16.03 23.55
C LYS A 138 4.50 17.48 23.19
N ALA A 139 4.49 17.83 21.91
CA ALA A 139 4.72 19.20 21.46
C ALA A 139 3.62 20.15 21.94
N GLN A 140 2.36 19.72 21.92
CA GLN A 140 1.24 20.50 22.43
C GLN A 140 1.32 20.72 23.93
N ASP A 141 1.67 19.71 24.70
CA ASP A 141 1.86 19.81 26.14
C ASP A 141 2.99 20.78 26.50
N ALA A 142 4.10 20.74 25.78
CA ALA A 142 5.20 21.67 25.98
C ALA A 142 4.79 23.13 25.73
N ARG A 143 3.98 23.38 24.71
CA ARG A 143 3.44 24.71 24.41
C ARG A 143 2.49 25.22 25.50
N ARG A 144 1.66 24.35 26.06
CA ARG A 144 0.74 24.69 27.17
C ARG A 144 1.50 25.06 28.41
N ARG A 145 2.62 24.37 28.69
CA ARG A 145 3.46 24.68 29.90
C ARG A 145 4.27 25.94 29.73
N ALA A 146 4.60 26.34 28.49
CA ALA A 146 5.38 27.54 28.23
C ALA A 146 4.52 28.83 28.20
N GLY A 147 3.23 28.69 28.12
CA GLY A 147 2.29 29.81 28.12
C GLY A 147 1.65 29.98 29.44
#